data_5778dc711dfd6e251d408ceb6be3cb98
#
_entry.id   5778dc711dfd6e251d408ceb6be3cb98
#
_cell.length_a   1.000
_cell.length_b   1.000
_cell.length_c   1.000
_cell.angle_alpha   90.00
_cell.angle_beta   90.00
_cell.angle_gamma   90.00
#
_symmetry.space_group_name_H-M   'P 1'
#
loop_
_entity.id
_entity.type
_entity.pdbx_description
1 polymer ?
#
loop_
_entity_poly.entity_id
_entity_poly.type
_entity_poly.pdbx_seq_one_letter_code
_entity_poly.pdbx_strand_id
1 'polypeptide(L)'
;MIHHPPGLTRRAALRLLAAALPAGSALPGLHRLANAQSAPNKPRELIVRAWGGVWVAALEEGVSNPFSAATGIRVRHDLTEDNEIQPKIWAAVAQGRRPPLNVNWDTSTNATKSALRGVCVPLDDLPNLEGLLPVAKPAGLEGYPLVNTYSYVYVLAYRREAFPDAPPDSWRALLDPRFKGRIALYDDGIGFHPSAQIAGGGTMAQIPDDMEPCWEFVKAVKAQDPLLGEDADFTNWFQQGEIDLACTILSNARQARQNGIDVAWTVPVEGAKVDTDGMWVPQGLSDEETYWSKQYVNYALSLEAQGAWCAALGLPPVRPGIEPPADLAGDPAYPDEPADFDKLLSVPTPILVEHESDWFARFNEIMQG
;
A
#
# COMPACT_ATOMS: atom_id res chain seq x y z
N MET A 1 -20.32 -47.93 6.44
CA MET A 1 -20.22 -47.41 5.05
C MET A 1 -20.68 -45.98 5.08
N ILE A 2 -19.74 -45.05 5.09
CA ILE A 2 -19.99 -43.59 5.15
C ILE A 2 -19.76 -43.07 3.73
N HIS A 3 -20.80 -42.60 3.06
CA HIS A 3 -20.75 -41.99 1.75
C HIS A 3 -20.18 -40.58 1.88
N HIS A 4 -19.02 -40.33 1.27
CA HIS A 4 -18.54 -38.98 0.99
C HIS A 4 -19.19 -38.48 -0.30
N PRO A 5 -19.68 -37.22 -0.37
CA PRO A 5 -20.10 -36.61 -1.62
C PRO A 5 -18.87 -36.25 -2.45
N PRO A 6 -18.94 -36.31 -3.79
CA PRO A 6 -17.81 -36.01 -4.68
C PRO A 6 -17.52 -34.51 -4.69
N GLY A 7 -16.24 -34.15 -4.43
CA GLY A 7 -15.75 -32.80 -4.50
C GLY A 7 -15.83 -32.21 -5.92
N LEU A 8 -16.26 -30.97 -6.00
CA LEU A 8 -16.30 -30.19 -7.24
C LEU A 8 -14.88 -30.01 -7.80
N THR A 9 -14.65 -30.50 -9.00
CA THR A 9 -13.37 -30.33 -9.69
C THR A 9 -13.20 -28.88 -10.20
N ARG A 10 -11.94 -28.38 -10.26
CA ARG A 10 -11.61 -27.04 -10.76
C ARG A 10 -12.24 -26.68 -12.11
N ARG A 11 -12.59 -27.67 -12.95
CA ARG A 11 -13.33 -27.48 -14.21
C ARG A 11 -14.82 -27.16 -14.05
N ALA A 12 -15.43 -27.51 -12.93
CA ALA A 12 -16.84 -27.21 -12.66
C ALA A 12 -17.04 -25.77 -12.15
N ALA A 13 -16.08 -25.23 -11.37
CA ALA A 13 -16.09 -23.84 -10.92
C ALA A 13 -15.90 -22.84 -12.10
N LEU A 14 -15.10 -23.20 -13.10
CA LEU A 14 -14.88 -22.37 -14.29
C LEU A 14 -16.07 -22.35 -15.27
N ARG A 15 -17.05 -23.25 -15.14
CA ARG A 15 -18.22 -23.28 -16.04
C ARG A 15 -19.44 -22.50 -15.51
N LEU A 16 -19.44 -22.09 -14.25
CA LEU A 16 -20.52 -21.29 -13.65
C LEU A 16 -20.36 -19.78 -13.85
N LEU A 17 -19.16 -19.30 -14.24
CA LEU A 17 -18.89 -17.91 -14.58
C LEU A 17 -19.04 -17.56 -16.06
N ALA A 18 -19.40 -18.53 -16.92
CA ALA A 18 -19.51 -18.35 -18.37
C ALA A 18 -20.96 -18.18 -18.87
N ALA A 19 -21.94 -17.88 -18.02
CA ALA A 19 -23.33 -17.69 -18.41
C ALA A 19 -23.76 -16.23 -18.27
N ALA A 20 -23.92 -15.59 -19.45
CA ALA A 20 -24.66 -14.37 -19.73
C ALA A 20 -23.99 -13.00 -19.45
N LEU A 21 -23.06 -12.64 -20.33
CA LEU A 21 -22.93 -11.22 -20.69
C LEU A 21 -23.68 -11.01 -22.03
N PRO A 22 -24.68 -10.11 -22.12
CA PRO A 22 -25.22 -9.71 -23.40
C PRO A 22 -24.15 -8.96 -24.19
N ALA A 23 -23.92 -9.36 -25.44
CA ALA A 23 -23.09 -8.64 -26.38
C ALA A 23 -23.66 -7.22 -26.55
N GLY A 24 -22.97 -6.21 -25.98
CA GLY A 24 -23.38 -4.81 -26.12
C GLY A 24 -23.26 -3.94 -24.89
N SER A 25 -22.90 -4.46 -23.71
CA SER A 25 -22.67 -3.63 -22.52
C SER A 25 -21.25 -3.03 -22.58
N ALA A 26 -21.14 -1.81 -23.07
CA ALA A 26 -19.97 -0.98 -22.87
C ALA A 26 -19.75 -0.80 -21.35
N LEU A 27 -18.57 -1.12 -20.86
CA LEU A 27 -18.19 -0.99 -19.45
C LEU A 27 -18.43 0.45 -18.96
N PRO A 28 -19.18 0.70 -17.87
CA PRO A 28 -19.57 2.06 -17.43
C PRO A 28 -18.37 2.97 -17.16
N GLY A 29 -17.22 2.44 -16.76
CA GLY A 29 -16.00 3.19 -16.51
C GLY A 29 -15.32 3.75 -17.78
N LEU A 30 -15.60 3.17 -18.94
CA LEU A 30 -15.01 3.60 -20.22
C LEU A 30 -15.84 4.68 -20.94
N HIS A 31 -17.10 4.90 -20.57
CA HIS A 31 -17.93 5.99 -21.16
C HIS A 31 -17.43 7.39 -20.84
N ARG A 32 -16.60 7.58 -19.80
CA ARG A 32 -15.95 8.88 -19.51
C ARG A 32 -14.65 9.10 -20.29
N LEU A 33 -14.18 8.11 -21.05
CA LEU A 33 -13.05 8.29 -21.99
C LEU A 33 -13.46 9.03 -23.28
N ALA A 34 -14.73 9.29 -23.48
CA ALA A 34 -15.29 9.87 -24.69
C ALA A 34 -15.65 11.35 -24.54
N ASN A 35 -14.70 12.22 -24.14
CA ASN A 35 -14.79 13.64 -24.48
C ASN A 35 -13.91 13.87 -25.72
N ALA A 36 -14.60 14.10 -26.83
CA ALA A 36 -14.22 14.11 -28.20
C ALA A 36 -13.18 15.17 -28.62
N GLN A 37 -11.95 14.96 -28.24
CA GLN A 37 -10.82 15.15 -29.14
C GLN A 37 -10.40 13.74 -29.57
N SER A 38 -10.19 13.50 -30.86
CA SER A 38 -9.78 12.18 -31.36
C SER A 38 -8.56 11.73 -30.55
N ALA A 39 -8.71 10.61 -29.82
CA ALA A 39 -7.61 10.06 -29.01
C ALA A 39 -6.37 9.90 -29.91
N PRO A 40 -5.16 10.24 -29.41
CA PRO A 40 -3.94 10.11 -30.18
C PRO A 40 -3.67 8.66 -30.57
N ASN A 41 -2.76 8.44 -31.49
CA ASN A 41 -2.36 7.09 -31.90
C ASN A 41 -2.00 6.24 -30.69
N LYS A 42 -2.42 4.99 -30.71
CA LYS A 42 -2.15 4.06 -29.61
C LYS A 42 -0.74 3.49 -29.72
N PRO A 43 0.06 3.55 -28.66
CA PRO A 43 1.31 2.81 -28.61
C PRO A 43 1.00 1.30 -28.65
N ARG A 44 1.95 0.51 -29.14
CA ARG A 44 1.79 -0.94 -29.16
C ARG A 44 1.76 -1.54 -27.76
N GLU A 45 2.51 -0.93 -26.84
CA GLU A 45 2.74 -1.43 -25.50
C GLU A 45 2.92 -0.26 -24.51
N LEU A 46 2.44 -0.43 -23.28
CA LEU A 46 2.85 0.33 -22.11
C LEU A 46 3.67 -0.56 -21.19
N ILE A 47 4.77 -0.04 -20.69
CA ILE A 47 5.60 -0.68 -19.67
C ILE A 47 5.23 -0.06 -18.31
N VAL A 48 4.71 -0.89 -17.41
CA VAL A 48 4.24 -0.49 -16.09
C VAL A 48 5.08 -1.20 -15.04
N ARG A 49 5.78 -0.45 -14.21
CA ARG A 49 6.50 -1.04 -13.07
C ARG A 49 5.52 -1.51 -12.01
N ALA A 50 5.79 -2.64 -11.43
CA ALA A 50 4.99 -3.24 -10.35
C ALA A 50 5.88 -4.11 -9.45
N TRP A 51 5.40 -4.37 -8.22
CA TRP A 51 5.99 -5.41 -7.38
C TRP A 51 5.58 -6.80 -7.89
N GLY A 52 6.40 -7.82 -7.57
CA GLY A 52 6.18 -9.18 -8.04
C GLY A 52 5.12 -9.96 -7.26
N GLY A 53 5.04 -11.27 -7.56
CA GLY A 53 4.20 -12.23 -6.83
C GLY A 53 2.70 -11.97 -6.94
N VAL A 54 2.00 -12.09 -5.83
CA VAL A 54 0.54 -11.91 -5.74
C VAL A 54 0.10 -10.50 -6.11
N TRP A 55 0.96 -9.51 -5.88
CA TRP A 55 0.67 -8.11 -6.15
C TRP A 55 0.51 -7.84 -7.66
N VAL A 56 1.49 -8.25 -8.48
CA VAL A 56 1.40 -8.10 -9.93
C VAL A 56 0.26 -8.94 -10.51
N ALA A 57 0.00 -10.14 -9.96
CA ALA A 57 -1.11 -10.99 -10.42
C ALA A 57 -2.47 -10.31 -10.20
N ALA A 58 -2.69 -9.68 -9.04
CA ALA A 58 -3.90 -8.91 -8.77
C ALA A 58 -4.03 -7.68 -9.69
N LEU A 59 -2.90 -7.00 -9.95
CA LEU A 59 -2.86 -5.85 -10.86
C LEU A 59 -3.15 -6.27 -12.32
N GLU A 60 -2.62 -7.41 -12.76
CA GLU A 60 -2.91 -7.97 -14.08
C GLU A 60 -4.40 -8.27 -14.25
N GLU A 61 -5.01 -8.92 -13.26
CA GLU A 61 -6.42 -9.31 -13.31
C GLU A 61 -7.35 -8.09 -13.20
N GLY A 62 -7.10 -7.20 -12.25
CA GLY A 62 -7.99 -6.07 -11.92
C GLY A 62 -7.79 -4.83 -12.79
N VAL A 63 -6.60 -4.61 -13.35
CA VAL A 63 -6.27 -3.37 -14.05
C VAL A 63 -5.74 -3.63 -15.47
N SER A 64 -4.64 -4.38 -15.61
CA SER A 64 -3.85 -4.38 -16.85
C SER A 64 -4.52 -5.16 -17.98
N ASN A 65 -5.10 -6.32 -17.70
CA ASN A 65 -5.81 -7.11 -18.67
C ASN A 65 -7.13 -6.44 -19.12
N PRO A 66 -7.99 -5.91 -18.22
CA PRO A 66 -9.16 -5.14 -18.63
C PRO A 66 -8.81 -3.90 -19.44
N PHE A 67 -7.79 -3.12 -19.05
CA PHE A 67 -7.31 -1.98 -19.82
C PHE A 67 -6.84 -2.41 -21.21
N SER A 68 -6.06 -3.48 -21.31
CA SER A 68 -5.58 -4.03 -22.59
C SER A 68 -6.73 -4.49 -23.48
N ALA A 69 -7.73 -5.17 -22.92
CA ALA A 69 -8.92 -5.62 -23.64
C ALA A 69 -9.73 -4.45 -24.20
N ALA A 70 -9.89 -3.36 -23.40
CA ALA A 70 -10.66 -2.20 -23.79
C ALA A 70 -9.95 -1.31 -24.82
N THR A 71 -8.62 -1.20 -24.73
CA THR A 71 -7.84 -0.26 -25.55
C THR A 71 -7.13 -0.93 -26.73
N GLY A 72 -6.83 -2.22 -26.66
CA GLY A 72 -5.96 -2.93 -27.58
C GLY A 72 -4.47 -2.64 -27.35
N ILE A 73 -4.11 -1.89 -26.30
CA ILE A 73 -2.72 -1.61 -25.93
C ILE A 73 -2.25 -2.72 -24.98
N ARG A 74 -1.16 -3.37 -25.32
CA ARG A 74 -0.56 -4.38 -24.43
C ARG A 74 0.05 -3.69 -23.21
N VAL A 75 -0.21 -4.18 -22.01
CA VAL A 75 0.51 -3.81 -20.79
C VAL A 75 1.54 -4.89 -20.47
N ARG A 76 2.79 -4.48 -20.24
CA ARG A 76 3.87 -5.35 -19.78
C ARG A 76 4.40 -4.81 -18.45
N HIS A 77 4.53 -5.70 -17.48
CA HIS A 77 5.09 -5.32 -16.18
C HIS A 77 6.61 -5.40 -16.17
N ASP A 78 7.22 -4.40 -15.57
CA ASP A 78 8.63 -4.36 -15.20
C ASP A 78 8.70 -4.56 -13.67
N LEU A 79 9.40 -5.60 -13.23
CA LEU A 79 9.48 -5.98 -11.81
C LEU A 79 10.84 -5.58 -11.20
N THR A 80 11.54 -4.63 -11.83
CA THR A 80 12.79 -4.09 -11.28
C THR A 80 12.50 -3.35 -9.97
N GLU A 81 13.35 -3.55 -8.97
CA GLU A 81 13.21 -2.90 -7.68
C GLU A 81 13.33 -1.38 -7.77
N ASP A 82 12.69 -0.67 -6.83
CA ASP A 82 12.60 0.80 -6.81
C ASP A 82 13.96 1.47 -6.82
N ASN A 83 14.89 0.99 -5.99
CA ASN A 83 16.24 1.52 -5.85
C ASN A 83 17.08 1.37 -7.13
N GLU A 84 16.70 0.45 -8.02
CA GLU A 84 17.38 0.23 -9.30
C GLU A 84 16.72 0.98 -10.45
N ILE A 85 15.39 1.04 -10.50
CA ILE A 85 14.66 1.63 -11.65
C ILE A 85 14.59 3.15 -11.57
N GLN A 86 14.38 3.73 -10.39
CA GLN A 86 14.25 5.17 -10.21
C GLN A 86 15.45 5.97 -10.71
N PRO A 87 16.71 5.63 -10.36
CA PRO A 87 17.87 6.35 -10.88
C PRO A 87 17.97 6.30 -12.41
N LYS A 88 17.52 5.19 -13.03
CA LYS A 88 17.52 5.05 -14.50
C LYS A 88 16.49 5.99 -15.13
N ILE A 89 15.30 6.13 -14.51
CA ILE A 89 14.26 7.06 -14.97
C ILE A 89 14.79 8.51 -14.85
N TRP A 90 15.30 8.89 -13.67
CA TRP A 90 15.83 10.24 -13.43
C TRP A 90 16.95 10.61 -14.39
N ALA A 91 17.89 9.69 -14.62
CA ALA A 91 18.99 9.90 -15.56
C ALA A 91 18.47 10.05 -17.01
N ALA A 92 17.48 9.28 -17.42
CA ALA A 92 16.89 9.39 -18.75
C ALA A 92 16.22 10.75 -18.94
N VAL A 93 15.36 11.17 -18.00
CA VAL A 93 14.67 12.48 -18.04
C VAL A 93 15.69 13.63 -18.04
N ALA A 94 16.68 13.62 -17.15
CA ALA A 94 17.71 14.66 -17.08
C ALA A 94 18.55 14.78 -18.37
N GLN A 95 18.66 13.71 -19.15
CA GLN A 95 19.38 13.68 -20.43
C GLN A 95 18.47 13.90 -21.66
N GLY A 96 17.18 14.23 -21.44
CA GLY A 96 16.20 14.38 -22.53
C GLY A 96 15.96 13.10 -23.31
N ARG A 97 16.20 11.94 -22.71
CA ARG A 97 15.96 10.63 -23.31
C ARG A 97 14.65 10.04 -22.81
N ARG A 98 14.05 9.18 -23.65
CA ARG A 98 12.87 8.41 -23.24
C ARG A 98 13.18 7.56 -21.99
N PRO A 99 12.35 7.64 -20.93
CA PRO A 99 12.47 6.77 -19.75
C PRO A 99 12.19 5.30 -20.10
N PRO A 100 12.71 4.35 -19.28
CA PRO A 100 12.57 2.91 -19.56
C PRO A 100 11.14 2.38 -19.46
N LEU A 101 10.25 3.08 -18.77
CA LEU A 101 8.86 2.68 -18.53
C LEU A 101 7.88 3.85 -18.72
N ASN A 102 6.60 3.53 -18.74
CA ASN A 102 5.49 4.45 -18.98
C ASN A 102 4.79 4.88 -17.69
N VAL A 103 4.60 3.95 -16.75
CA VAL A 103 3.96 4.20 -15.45
C VAL A 103 4.78 3.51 -14.37
N ASN A 104 5.06 4.22 -13.30
CA ASN A 104 5.73 3.65 -12.13
C ASN A 104 4.74 3.53 -10.97
N TRP A 105 4.50 2.32 -10.48
CA TRP A 105 3.95 2.08 -9.16
C TRP A 105 5.10 2.11 -8.17
N ASP A 106 4.91 2.84 -7.06
CA ASP A 106 5.99 3.18 -6.15
C ASP A 106 5.46 3.44 -4.75
N THR A 107 6.29 3.31 -3.74
CA THR A 107 5.94 3.83 -2.42
C THR A 107 5.76 5.34 -2.51
N SER A 108 4.85 5.91 -1.73
CA SER A 108 4.61 7.37 -1.78
C SER A 108 5.86 8.18 -1.46
N THR A 109 6.72 7.68 -0.57
CA THR A 109 8.01 8.34 -0.26
C THR A 109 8.92 8.37 -1.50
N ASN A 110 9.08 7.26 -2.20
CA ASN A 110 9.92 7.19 -3.40
C ASN A 110 9.32 7.96 -4.57
N ALA A 111 8.00 7.87 -4.78
CA ALA A 111 7.29 8.68 -5.78
C ALA A 111 7.45 10.18 -5.48
N THR A 112 7.41 10.60 -4.21
CA THR A 112 7.66 11.98 -3.79
C THR A 112 9.10 12.43 -4.10
N LYS A 113 10.10 11.55 -3.95
CA LYS A 113 11.48 11.87 -4.40
C LYS A 113 11.53 12.21 -5.90
N SER A 114 10.74 11.51 -6.71
CA SER A 114 10.62 11.79 -8.16
C SER A 114 9.85 13.08 -8.43
N ALA A 115 8.76 13.35 -7.70
CA ALA A 115 7.99 14.58 -7.79
C ALA A 115 8.81 15.83 -7.45
N LEU A 116 9.57 15.80 -6.35
CA LEU A 116 10.45 16.89 -5.91
C LEU A 116 11.59 17.16 -6.90
N ARG A 117 11.99 16.17 -7.72
CA ARG A 117 12.93 16.35 -8.82
C ARG A 117 12.30 16.93 -10.08
N GLY A 118 10.98 17.13 -10.10
CA GLY A 118 10.28 17.65 -11.27
C GLY A 118 10.28 16.69 -12.47
N VAL A 119 10.40 15.38 -12.24
CA VAL A 119 10.43 14.39 -13.34
C VAL A 119 9.08 13.73 -13.60
N CYS A 120 8.04 14.11 -12.87
CA CYS A 120 6.69 13.56 -13.01
C CYS A 120 5.83 14.43 -13.94
N VAL A 121 4.99 13.78 -14.72
CA VAL A 121 3.92 14.45 -15.51
C VAL A 121 2.77 14.80 -14.56
N PRO A 122 2.22 16.02 -14.58
CA PRO A 122 1.01 16.36 -13.81
C PRO A 122 -0.19 15.48 -14.21
N LEU A 123 -0.92 14.99 -13.21
CA LEU A 123 -2.09 14.11 -13.37
C LEU A 123 -3.41 14.82 -13.04
N ASP A 124 -3.40 16.14 -12.79
CA ASP A 124 -4.54 16.93 -12.30
C ASP A 124 -5.78 16.90 -13.20
N ASP A 125 -5.61 16.55 -14.48
CA ASP A 125 -6.67 16.47 -15.47
C ASP A 125 -7.35 15.08 -15.57
N LEU A 126 -7.01 14.15 -14.68
CA LEU A 126 -7.61 12.80 -14.69
C LEU A 126 -9.05 12.84 -14.15
N PRO A 127 -10.07 12.40 -14.93
CA PRO A 127 -11.46 12.41 -14.47
C PRO A 127 -11.73 11.60 -13.21
N ASN A 128 -11.00 10.50 -13.01
CA ASN A 128 -11.20 9.63 -11.86
C ASN A 128 -10.52 10.12 -10.57
N LEU A 129 -9.90 11.30 -10.55
CA LEU A 129 -9.51 11.99 -9.30
C LEU A 129 -10.73 12.51 -8.55
N GLU A 130 -11.81 12.82 -9.27
CA GLU A 130 -13.05 13.27 -8.65
C GLU A 130 -13.65 12.19 -7.74
N GLY A 131 -13.94 12.56 -6.49
CA GLY A 131 -14.57 11.68 -5.50
C GLY A 131 -13.63 10.64 -4.88
N LEU A 132 -12.32 10.77 -5.04
CA LEU A 132 -11.37 9.97 -4.27
C LEU A 132 -11.32 10.43 -2.80
N LEU A 133 -10.93 9.51 -1.91
CA LEU A 133 -10.62 9.84 -0.52
C LEU A 133 -9.44 10.84 -0.46
N PRO A 134 -9.38 11.72 0.56
CA PRO A 134 -8.30 12.70 0.68
C PRO A 134 -6.89 12.11 0.63
N VAL A 135 -6.72 10.89 1.10
CA VAL A 135 -5.44 10.15 1.11
C VAL A 135 -4.90 9.88 -0.30
N ALA A 136 -5.74 9.90 -1.34
CA ALA A 136 -5.31 9.77 -2.74
C ALA A 136 -4.41 10.93 -3.18
N LYS A 137 -4.56 12.11 -2.56
CA LYS A 137 -3.70 13.25 -2.81
C LYS A 137 -2.42 13.12 -1.98
N PRO A 138 -1.23 13.20 -2.60
CA PRO A 138 0.01 13.12 -1.85
C PRO A 138 0.13 14.30 -0.87
N ALA A 139 0.29 13.99 0.41
CA ALA A 139 0.39 14.98 1.46
C ALA A 139 1.66 15.83 1.32
N GLY A 140 1.53 17.16 1.40
CA GLY A 140 2.65 18.09 1.33
C GLY A 140 3.12 18.43 -0.10
N LEU A 141 2.46 17.92 -1.15
CA LEU A 141 2.74 18.27 -2.54
C LEU A 141 1.63 19.13 -3.15
N GLU A 142 1.99 19.98 -4.10
CA GLU A 142 1.02 20.75 -4.89
C GLU A 142 0.51 19.91 -6.05
N GLY A 143 -0.80 19.94 -6.30
CA GLY A 143 -1.44 19.21 -7.39
C GLY A 143 -1.31 17.68 -7.24
N TYR A 144 -1.23 16.99 -8.39
CA TYR A 144 -1.06 15.55 -8.49
C TYR A 144 0.14 15.19 -9.37
N PRO A 145 1.39 15.38 -8.92
CA PRO A 145 2.56 14.86 -9.62
C PRO A 145 2.63 13.31 -9.53
N LEU A 146 1.93 12.75 -8.59
CA LEU A 146 1.63 11.33 -8.40
C LEU A 146 0.20 11.22 -7.83
N VAL A 147 -0.37 10.02 -7.83
CA VAL A 147 -1.64 9.74 -7.16
C VAL A 147 -1.49 8.48 -6.32
N ASN A 148 -1.83 8.56 -5.03
CA ASN A 148 -1.91 7.38 -4.19
C ASN A 148 -3.09 6.52 -4.61
N THR A 149 -2.94 5.21 -4.54
CA THR A 149 -3.90 4.26 -5.11
C THR A 149 -4.50 3.31 -4.09
N TYR A 150 -3.87 3.16 -2.95
CA TYR A 150 -4.34 2.43 -1.78
C TYR A 150 -3.60 2.93 -0.54
N SER A 151 -4.11 2.56 0.61
CA SER A 151 -3.43 2.79 1.89
C SER A 151 -3.15 1.46 2.59
N TYR A 152 -2.27 1.49 3.58
CA TYR A 152 -2.02 0.40 4.49
C TYR A 152 -1.66 0.93 5.87
N VAL A 153 -2.05 0.18 6.90
CA VAL A 153 -1.93 0.61 8.30
C VAL A 153 -0.99 -0.32 9.04
N TYR A 154 -0.08 0.24 9.81
CA TYR A 154 0.79 -0.49 10.73
C TYR A 154 0.06 -0.71 12.03
N VAL A 155 -0.35 -1.95 12.28
CA VAL A 155 -1.17 -2.33 13.43
C VAL A 155 -0.34 -2.91 14.57
N LEU A 156 -0.88 -2.89 15.78
CA LEU A 156 -0.41 -3.74 16.86
C LEU A 156 -1.06 -5.11 16.70
N ALA A 157 -0.32 -6.03 16.05
CA ALA A 157 -0.73 -7.42 15.89
C ALA A 157 -0.38 -8.22 17.15
N TYR A 158 -1.26 -9.18 17.53
CA TYR A 158 -1.07 -9.96 18.74
C TYR A 158 -1.69 -11.36 18.66
N ARG A 159 -1.13 -12.35 19.39
CA ARG A 159 -1.77 -13.63 19.62
C ARG A 159 -2.91 -13.45 20.60
N ARG A 160 -4.12 -13.96 20.30
CA ARG A 160 -5.29 -13.84 21.20
C ARG A 160 -5.05 -14.54 22.53
N GLU A 161 -4.37 -15.68 22.54
CA GLU A 161 -4.05 -16.42 23.76
C GLU A 161 -3.18 -15.62 24.75
N ALA A 162 -2.37 -14.68 24.24
CA ALA A 162 -1.53 -13.82 25.07
C ALA A 162 -2.33 -12.69 25.78
N PHE A 163 -3.57 -12.46 25.33
CA PHE A 163 -4.48 -11.42 25.83
C PHE A 163 -5.89 -12.00 26.07
N PRO A 164 -6.05 -12.94 27.04
CA PRO A 164 -7.31 -13.65 27.24
C PRO A 164 -8.45 -12.75 27.77
N ASP A 165 -8.11 -11.67 28.49
CA ASP A 165 -9.10 -10.81 29.15
C ASP A 165 -9.57 -9.67 28.22
N ALA A 166 -8.65 -9.01 27.53
CA ALA A 166 -8.93 -7.91 26.60
C ALA A 166 -7.80 -7.72 25.59
N PRO A 167 -8.11 -7.24 24.35
CA PRO A 167 -7.10 -6.83 23.39
C PRO A 167 -6.16 -5.75 23.94
N PRO A 168 -4.88 -5.70 23.51
CA PRO A 168 -4.02 -4.56 23.81
C PRO A 168 -4.54 -3.32 23.09
N ASP A 169 -4.72 -2.22 23.81
CA ASP A 169 -5.27 -0.96 23.31
C ASP A 169 -4.23 0.16 23.16
N SER A 170 -2.96 -0.10 23.51
CA SER A 170 -1.88 0.88 23.51
C SER A 170 -0.57 0.25 23.02
N TRP A 171 0.26 1.03 22.31
CA TRP A 171 1.63 0.62 21.95
C TRP A 171 2.50 0.32 23.19
N ARG A 172 2.10 0.82 24.37
CA ARG A 172 2.79 0.49 25.63
C ARG A 172 2.71 -0.99 26.02
N ALA A 173 1.84 -1.77 25.40
CA ALA A 173 1.85 -3.23 25.51
C ALA A 173 3.21 -3.84 25.12
N LEU A 174 3.96 -3.19 24.20
CA LEU A 174 5.33 -3.58 23.85
C LEU A 174 6.35 -3.44 24.99
N LEU A 175 6.00 -2.74 26.07
CA LEU A 175 6.86 -2.58 27.27
C LEU A 175 6.55 -3.60 28.37
N ASP A 176 5.54 -4.44 28.20
CA ASP A 176 5.16 -5.45 29.19
C ASP A 176 6.25 -6.53 29.27
N PRO A 177 6.90 -6.74 30.45
CA PRO A 177 7.99 -7.69 30.60
C PRO A 177 7.58 -9.15 30.35
N ARG A 178 6.29 -9.47 30.34
CA ARG A 178 5.78 -10.79 29.96
C ARG A 178 6.15 -11.18 28.52
N PHE A 179 6.33 -10.19 27.65
CA PHE A 179 6.61 -10.40 26.23
C PHE A 179 8.08 -10.20 25.87
N LYS A 180 8.97 -10.13 26.84
CA LYS A 180 10.40 -10.02 26.56
C LYS A 180 10.89 -11.16 25.66
N GLY A 181 11.55 -10.81 24.52
CA GLY A 181 12.00 -11.75 23.51
C GLY A 181 10.88 -12.34 22.64
N ARG A 182 9.65 -11.79 22.74
CA ARG A 182 8.46 -12.25 22.02
C ARG A 182 7.73 -11.11 21.29
N ILE A 183 8.46 -10.06 20.98
CA ILE A 183 8.00 -8.87 20.26
C ILE A 183 8.72 -8.82 18.92
N ALA A 184 8.07 -8.33 17.86
CA ALA A 184 8.71 -8.06 16.59
C ALA A 184 8.42 -6.66 16.06
N LEU A 185 9.42 -6.06 15.42
CA LEU A 185 9.38 -4.80 14.71
C LEU A 185 10.07 -4.96 13.35
N TYR A 186 9.83 -4.04 12.41
CA TYR A 186 10.66 -3.93 11.22
C TYR A 186 12.09 -3.58 11.59
N ASP A 187 13.04 -4.10 10.84
CA ASP A 187 14.48 -3.99 11.13
C ASP A 187 15.02 -2.56 11.02
N ASP A 188 14.34 -1.69 10.29
CA ASP A 188 14.61 -0.26 10.16
C ASP A 188 13.65 0.62 10.99
N GLY A 189 12.66 0.01 11.65
CA GLY A 189 11.63 0.72 12.42
C GLY A 189 10.56 1.41 11.57
N ILE A 190 10.47 1.11 10.26
CA ILE A 190 9.42 1.67 9.41
C ILE A 190 8.03 1.39 10.01
N GLY A 191 7.14 2.35 9.90
CA GLY A 191 5.79 2.24 10.46
C GLY A 191 5.67 2.52 11.94
N PHE A 192 6.78 2.45 12.69
CA PHE A 192 6.74 2.58 14.15
C PHE A 192 7.03 3.99 14.66
N HIS A 193 7.86 4.78 13.97
CA HIS A 193 8.35 6.06 14.47
C HIS A 193 7.25 7.05 14.94
N PRO A 194 6.18 7.37 14.15
CA PRO A 194 5.15 8.28 14.62
C PRO A 194 4.32 7.68 15.77
N SER A 195 4.09 6.37 15.76
CA SER A 195 3.40 5.68 16.86
C SER A 195 4.23 5.71 18.15
N ALA A 196 5.54 5.49 18.04
CA ALA A 196 6.48 5.58 19.15
C ALA A 196 6.59 7.02 19.71
N GLN A 197 6.52 8.04 18.82
CA GLN A 197 6.50 9.44 19.23
C GLN A 197 5.33 9.73 20.18
N ILE A 198 4.12 9.32 19.82
CA ILE A 198 2.93 9.53 20.66
C ILE A 198 2.98 8.66 21.91
N ALA A 199 3.34 7.38 21.81
CA ALA A 199 3.45 6.47 22.94
C ALA A 199 4.54 6.90 23.94
N GLY A 200 5.58 7.59 23.47
CA GLY A 200 6.62 8.22 24.28
C GLY A 200 6.18 9.51 25.01
N GLY A 201 4.98 10.02 24.68
CA GLY A 201 4.43 11.25 25.27
C GLY A 201 4.65 12.50 24.43
N GLY A 202 5.14 12.37 23.20
CA GLY A 202 5.25 13.45 22.22
C GLY A 202 3.95 13.66 21.44
N THR A 203 4.03 14.48 20.38
CA THR A 203 2.93 14.81 19.49
C THR A 203 3.36 14.74 18.03
N MET A 204 2.41 14.59 17.10
CA MET A 204 2.70 14.65 15.65
C MET A 204 3.25 16.02 15.22
N ALA A 205 2.85 17.12 15.90
CA ALA A 205 3.33 18.46 15.58
C ALA A 205 4.83 18.69 15.89
N GLN A 206 5.44 17.82 16.68
CA GLN A 206 6.88 17.86 16.96
C GLN A 206 7.73 17.20 15.88
N ILE A 207 7.12 16.36 15.02
CA ILE A 207 7.81 15.69 13.92
C ILE A 207 8.06 16.71 12.79
N PRO A 208 9.30 16.87 12.27
CA PRO A 208 10.51 16.09 12.58
C PRO A 208 11.42 16.76 13.63
N ASP A 209 11.08 17.94 14.16
CA ASP A 209 11.98 18.83 14.92
C ASP A 209 12.39 18.29 16.29
N ASP A 210 11.51 17.51 16.93
CA ASP A 210 11.74 16.91 18.25
C ASP A 210 11.23 15.46 18.26
N MET A 211 12.12 14.52 17.98
CA MET A 211 11.88 13.08 17.97
C MET A 211 12.37 12.39 19.27
N GLU A 212 12.77 13.14 20.30
CA GLU A 212 13.29 12.52 21.53
C GLU A 212 12.25 11.62 22.24
N PRO A 213 10.94 11.96 22.32
CA PRO A 213 9.94 11.03 22.83
C PRO A 213 9.89 9.68 22.08
N CYS A 214 10.04 9.70 20.76
CA CYS A 214 10.14 8.49 19.95
C CYS A 214 11.36 7.65 20.36
N TRP A 215 12.53 8.26 20.43
CA TRP A 215 13.77 7.52 20.71
C TRP A 215 13.81 6.95 22.11
N GLU A 216 13.28 7.65 23.11
CA GLU A 216 13.14 7.12 24.47
C GLU A 216 12.19 5.92 24.52
N PHE A 217 11.08 5.97 23.75
CA PHE A 217 10.17 4.83 23.66
C PHE A 217 10.83 3.64 22.94
N VAL A 218 11.56 3.88 21.84
CA VAL A 218 12.32 2.85 21.13
C VAL A 218 13.37 2.19 22.02
N LYS A 219 14.10 2.98 22.84
CA LYS A 219 15.05 2.44 23.85
C LYS A 219 14.35 1.55 24.87
N ALA A 220 13.17 1.95 25.33
CA ALA A 220 12.38 1.13 26.26
C ALA A 220 11.91 -0.19 25.62
N VAL A 221 11.50 -0.17 24.34
CA VAL A 221 11.15 -1.38 23.60
C VAL A 221 12.37 -2.27 23.36
N LYS A 222 13.55 -1.69 23.05
CA LYS A 222 14.81 -2.47 22.96
C LYS A 222 15.07 -3.31 24.20
N ALA A 223 14.79 -2.78 25.39
CA ALA A 223 14.98 -3.51 26.65
C ALA A 223 14.11 -4.78 26.75
N GLN A 224 13.10 -4.91 25.89
CA GLN A 224 12.27 -6.11 25.75
C GLN A 224 12.86 -7.14 24.76
N ASP A 225 14.03 -6.89 24.17
CA ASP A 225 14.73 -7.81 23.25
C ASP A 225 13.88 -8.23 22.05
N PRO A 226 13.39 -7.26 21.23
CA PRO A 226 12.52 -7.56 20.10
C PRO A 226 13.27 -8.26 18.96
N LEU A 227 12.57 -9.12 18.20
CA LEU A 227 13.01 -9.61 16.91
C LEU A 227 12.87 -8.49 15.87
N LEU A 228 13.83 -8.39 14.96
CA LEU A 228 13.84 -7.42 13.89
C LEU A 228 13.87 -8.13 12.54
N GLY A 229 12.99 -7.75 11.60
CA GLY A 229 12.91 -8.39 10.29
C GLY A 229 12.00 -7.69 9.30
N GLU A 230 11.67 -8.39 8.23
CA GLU A 230 10.87 -7.90 7.10
C GLU A 230 9.50 -8.60 7.05
N ASP A 231 8.64 -8.21 6.10
CA ASP A 231 7.25 -8.70 5.97
C ASP A 231 7.08 -10.21 6.10
N ALA A 232 7.93 -10.98 5.43
CA ALA A 232 7.85 -12.44 5.43
C ALA A 232 8.14 -13.06 6.82
N ASP A 233 8.94 -12.39 7.64
CA ASP A 233 9.36 -12.89 8.94
C ASP A 233 8.21 -12.87 9.94
N PHE A 234 7.37 -11.83 9.94
CA PHE A 234 6.25 -11.69 10.87
C PHE A 234 5.29 -12.88 10.79
N THR A 235 4.90 -13.28 9.57
CA THR A 235 4.01 -14.43 9.39
C THR A 235 4.67 -15.72 9.88
N ASN A 236 5.97 -15.91 9.60
CA ASN A 236 6.73 -17.07 10.03
C ASN A 236 6.88 -17.13 11.57
N TRP A 237 7.23 -16.01 12.21
CA TRP A 237 7.39 -15.95 13.68
C TRP A 237 6.07 -16.18 14.41
N PHE A 238 4.96 -15.64 13.92
CA PHE A 238 3.64 -15.97 14.44
C PHE A 238 3.32 -17.45 14.26
N GLN A 239 3.66 -18.05 13.11
CA GLN A 239 3.41 -19.46 12.83
C GLN A 239 4.25 -20.37 13.75
N GLN A 240 5.49 -20.03 14.02
CA GLN A 240 6.40 -20.79 14.86
C GLN A 240 6.16 -20.55 16.36
N GLY A 241 5.36 -19.56 16.72
CA GLY A 241 5.08 -19.19 18.10
C GLY A 241 6.25 -18.46 18.76
N GLU A 242 7.10 -17.81 17.98
CA GLU A 242 8.26 -17.06 18.48
C GLU A 242 7.87 -15.68 19.01
N ILE A 243 6.79 -15.08 18.47
CA ILE A 243 6.30 -13.78 18.91
C ILE A 243 4.83 -13.82 19.35
N ASP A 244 4.49 -12.91 20.27
CA ASP A 244 3.14 -12.67 20.75
C ASP A 244 2.61 -11.30 20.33
N LEU A 245 3.49 -10.32 20.08
CA LEU A 245 3.20 -8.95 19.69
C LEU A 245 4.06 -8.51 18.52
N ALA A 246 3.51 -7.70 17.62
CA ALA A 246 4.28 -7.08 16.57
C ALA A 246 3.70 -5.70 16.15
N CYS A 247 4.59 -4.77 15.77
CA CYS A 247 4.21 -3.65 14.92
C CYS A 247 4.45 -4.09 13.46
N THR A 248 3.39 -4.32 12.72
CA THR A 248 3.46 -4.80 11.34
C THR A 248 2.27 -4.29 10.53
N ILE A 249 2.33 -4.36 9.20
CA ILE A 249 1.19 -3.98 8.36
C ILE A 249 0.02 -4.96 8.53
N LEU A 250 -1.21 -4.44 8.37
CA LEU A 250 -2.44 -5.23 8.48
C LEU A 250 -2.41 -6.51 7.64
N SER A 251 -1.87 -6.44 6.41
CA SER A 251 -1.81 -7.58 5.49
C SER A 251 -1.01 -8.76 6.06
N ASN A 252 0.09 -8.52 6.78
CA ASN A 252 0.88 -9.58 7.41
C ASN A 252 0.12 -10.27 8.55
N ALA A 253 -0.53 -9.48 9.42
CA ALA A 253 -1.37 -10.01 10.50
C ALA A 253 -2.57 -10.80 9.94
N ARG A 254 -3.20 -10.27 8.89
CA ARG A 254 -4.31 -10.94 8.18
C ARG A 254 -3.85 -12.24 7.52
N GLN A 255 -2.68 -12.25 6.86
CA GLN A 255 -2.11 -13.44 6.26
C GLN A 255 -1.84 -14.53 7.32
N ALA A 256 -1.29 -14.17 8.47
CA ALA A 256 -1.11 -15.11 9.59
C ALA A 256 -2.45 -15.72 10.02
N ARG A 257 -3.50 -14.91 10.16
CA ARG A 257 -4.87 -15.40 10.47
C ARG A 257 -5.41 -16.32 9.38
N GLN A 258 -5.23 -16.00 8.11
CA GLN A 258 -5.66 -16.83 6.98
C GLN A 258 -4.90 -18.18 6.93
N ASN A 259 -3.68 -18.23 7.43
CA ASN A 259 -2.90 -19.45 7.61
C ASN A 259 -3.36 -20.28 8.84
N GLY A 260 -4.41 -19.86 9.54
CA GLY A 260 -5.00 -20.58 10.66
C GLY A 260 -4.35 -20.29 12.02
N ILE A 261 -3.55 -19.23 12.11
CA ILE A 261 -2.94 -18.77 13.37
C ILE A 261 -3.91 -17.84 14.08
N ASP A 262 -4.14 -17.99 15.38
CA ASP A 262 -5.05 -17.15 16.15
C ASP A 262 -4.42 -15.79 16.48
N VAL A 263 -4.18 -15.01 15.42
CA VAL A 263 -3.69 -13.62 15.46
C VAL A 263 -4.85 -12.64 15.28
N ALA A 264 -4.80 -11.58 16.05
CA ALA A 264 -5.66 -10.40 15.92
C ALA A 264 -4.80 -9.13 15.88
N TRP A 265 -5.44 -8.00 15.70
CA TRP A 265 -4.79 -6.69 15.67
C TRP A 265 -5.68 -5.61 16.26
N THR A 266 -5.06 -4.49 16.62
CA THR A 266 -5.73 -3.26 17.04
C THR A 266 -5.05 -2.05 16.39
N VAL A 267 -5.81 -0.98 16.24
CA VAL A 267 -5.30 0.38 16.11
C VAL A 267 -5.26 0.96 17.53
N PRO A 268 -4.06 1.15 18.13
CA PRO A 268 -3.94 1.63 19.50
C PRO A 268 -4.51 3.04 19.72
N VAL A 269 -4.77 3.40 20.96
CA VAL A 269 -5.34 4.72 21.33
C VAL A 269 -4.44 5.89 20.95
N GLU A 270 -3.14 5.68 20.86
CA GLU A 270 -2.17 6.65 20.38
C GLU A 270 -2.24 6.88 18.86
N GLY A 271 -2.98 6.05 18.15
CA GLY A 271 -3.03 5.98 16.69
C GLY A 271 -2.03 4.99 16.11
N ALA A 272 -2.18 4.72 14.83
CA ALA A 272 -1.34 3.83 14.05
C ALA A 272 -0.91 4.53 12.76
N LYS A 273 0.35 4.34 12.33
CA LYS A 273 0.82 4.94 11.08
C LYS A 273 0.03 4.39 9.91
N VAL A 274 -0.40 5.28 9.03
CA VAL A 274 -0.93 4.96 7.70
C VAL A 274 0.05 5.43 6.65
N ASP A 275 0.38 4.55 5.72
CA ASP A 275 1.13 4.87 4.52
C ASP A 275 0.30 4.57 3.26
N THR A 276 0.84 5.01 2.14
CA THR A 276 0.20 4.87 0.83
C THR A 276 1.26 4.53 -0.20
N ASP A 277 0.83 3.81 -1.24
CA ASP A 277 1.61 3.67 -2.47
C ASP A 277 0.81 4.21 -3.64
N GLY A 278 1.52 4.63 -4.67
CA GLY A 278 0.89 5.35 -5.76
C GLY A 278 1.51 5.13 -7.11
N MET A 279 0.93 5.81 -8.08
CA MET A 279 1.39 5.81 -9.47
C MET A 279 1.84 7.19 -9.90
N TRP A 280 2.84 7.23 -10.75
CA TRP A 280 3.26 8.42 -11.45
C TRP A 280 3.72 8.11 -12.87
N VAL A 281 3.70 9.11 -13.73
CA VAL A 281 4.10 9.03 -15.13
C VAL A 281 5.37 9.85 -15.32
N PRO A 282 6.49 9.26 -15.82
CA PRO A 282 7.72 10.01 -16.03
C PRO A 282 7.61 10.97 -17.21
N GLN A 283 8.25 12.13 -17.11
CA GLN A 283 8.47 13.04 -18.24
C GLN A 283 9.38 12.40 -19.29
N GLY A 284 9.35 12.94 -20.52
CA GLY A 284 10.23 12.49 -21.63
C GLY A 284 9.64 11.35 -22.46
N LEU A 285 8.40 10.96 -22.21
CA LEU A 285 7.60 10.12 -23.12
C LEU A 285 7.10 10.95 -24.32
N SER A 286 6.70 10.30 -25.43
CA SER A 286 5.97 11.00 -26.49
C SER A 286 4.59 11.47 -26.00
N ASP A 287 3.96 12.40 -26.73
CA ASP A 287 2.61 12.87 -26.37
C ASP A 287 1.59 11.73 -26.36
N GLU A 288 1.69 10.79 -27.32
CA GLU A 288 0.83 9.61 -27.36
C GLU A 288 1.07 8.69 -26.18
N GLU A 289 2.34 8.40 -25.85
CA GLU A 289 2.69 7.55 -24.70
C GLU A 289 2.23 8.20 -23.40
N THR A 290 2.44 9.52 -23.24
CA THR A 290 2.00 10.28 -22.07
C THR A 290 0.49 10.21 -21.91
N TYR A 291 -0.27 10.45 -22.99
CA TYR A 291 -1.73 10.36 -22.96
C TYR A 291 -2.20 8.97 -22.52
N TRP A 292 -1.69 7.90 -23.12
CA TRP A 292 -2.13 6.55 -22.80
C TRP A 292 -1.63 6.06 -21.44
N SER A 293 -0.49 6.54 -20.96
CA SER A 293 -0.03 6.32 -19.58
C SER A 293 -0.98 6.96 -18.58
N LYS A 294 -1.41 8.20 -18.83
CA LYS A 294 -2.43 8.89 -18.03
C LYS A 294 -3.77 8.15 -18.07
N GLN A 295 -4.18 7.58 -19.22
CA GLN A 295 -5.41 6.78 -19.30
C GLN A 295 -5.30 5.49 -18.49
N TYR A 296 -4.12 4.85 -18.43
CA TYR A 296 -3.88 3.69 -17.57
C TYR A 296 -4.04 4.05 -16.10
N VAL A 297 -3.40 5.14 -15.65
CA VAL A 297 -3.56 5.65 -14.28
C VAL A 297 -5.02 5.96 -13.98
N ASN A 298 -5.69 6.68 -14.89
CA ASN A 298 -7.11 7.01 -14.74
C ASN A 298 -8.00 5.76 -14.61
N TYR A 299 -7.74 4.72 -15.41
CA TYR A 299 -8.47 3.46 -15.31
C TYR A 299 -8.22 2.76 -13.97
N ALA A 300 -6.97 2.69 -13.51
CA ALA A 300 -6.62 2.08 -12.23
C ALA A 300 -7.30 2.75 -11.02
N LEU A 301 -7.73 4.02 -11.15
CA LEU A 301 -8.50 4.77 -10.17
C LEU A 301 -10.02 4.60 -10.31
N SER A 302 -10.50 3.83 -11.28
CA SER A 302 -11.94 3.58 -11.45
C SER A 302 -12.49 2.70 -10.33
N LEU A 303 -13.80 2.80 -10.09
CA LEU A 303 -14.49 1.95 -9.10
C LEU A 303 -14.29 0.46 -9.42
N GLU A 304 -14.35 0.09 -10.70
CA GLU A 304 -14.17 -1.28 -11.16
C GLU A 304 -12.76 -1.81 -10.87
N ALA A 305 -11.74 -1.06 -11.28
CA ALA A 305 -10.35 -1.47 -11.09
C ALA A 305 -9.97 -1.50 -9.61
N GLN A 306 -10.29 -0.45 -8.83
CA GLN A 306 -10.03 -0.39 -7.40
C GLN A 306 -10.75 -1.52 -6.66
N GLY A 307 -12.01 -1.80 -6.99
CA GLY A 307 -12.78 -2.89 -6.40
C GLY A 307 -12.18 -4.27 -6.68
N ALA A 308 -11.60 -4.47 -7.87
CA ALA A 308 -11.04 -5.75 -8.23
C ALA A 308 -9.69 -6.03 -7.56
N TRP A 309 -8.70 -5.12 -7.76
CA TRP A 309 -7.33 -5.42 -7.34
C TRP A 309 -7.10 -5.14 -5.84
N CYS A 310 -7.70 -4.09 -5.25
CA CYS A 310 -7.59 -3.85 -3.81
C CYS A 310 -8.25 -4.97 -2.99
N ALA A 311 -9.44 -5.44 -3.42
CA ALA A 311 -10.11 -6.55 -2.75
C ALA A 311 -9.30 -7.85 -2.79
N ALA A 312 -8.64 -8.14 -3.93
CA ALA A 312 -7.79 -9.32 -4.08
C ALA A 312 -6.61 -9.32 -3.09
N LEU A 313 -6.07 -8.14 -2.77
CA LEU A 313 -4.95 -7.97 -1.84
C LEU A 313 -5.39 -7.65 -0.40
N GLY A 314 -6.68 -7.30 -0.19
CA GLY A 314 -7.18 -6.84 1.11
C GLY A 314 -6.63 -5.47 1.50
N LEU A 315 -6.36 -4.62 0.52
CA LEU A 315 -5.85 -3.26 0.72
C LEU A 315 -7.01 -2.25 0.71
N PRO A 316 -7.03 -1.28 1.62
CA PRO A 316 -7.99 -0.18 1.60
C PRO A 316 -7.85 0.65 0.32
N PRO A 317 -8.90 0.73 -0.53
CA PRO A 317 -8.86 1.52 -1.74
C PRO A 317 -8.92 3.03 -1.43
N VAL A 318 -8.45 3.86 -2.36
CA VAL A 318 -8.62 5.32 -2.25
C VAL A 318 -9.95 5.81 -2.83
N ARG A 319 -10.78 4.92 -3.34
CA ARG A 319 -12.11 5.25 -3.87
C ARG A 319 -13.19 4.75 -2.92
N PRO A 320 -14.06 5.64 -2.39
CA PRO A 320 -15.15 5.24 -1.51
C PRO A 320 -16.22 4.43 -2.26
N GLY A 321 -17.05 3.71 -1.52
CA GLY A 321 -18.16 2.91 -2.06
C GLY A 321 -17.74 1.54 -2.61
N ILE A 322 -16.55 1.09 -2.30
CA ILE A 322 -16.09 -0.29 -2.54
C ILE A 322 -16.33 -1.07 -1.25
N GLU A 323 -17.06 -2.16 -1.36
CA GLU A 323 -17.35 -3.03 -0.20
C GLU A 323 -16.06 -3.69 0.30
N PRO A 324 -15.68 -3.51 1.58
CA PRO A 324 -14.49 -4.14 2.14
C PRO A 324 -14.65 -5.66 2.20
N PRO A 325 -13.55 -6.43 2.26
CA PRO A 325 -13.62 -7.85 2.57
C PRO A 325 -14.39 -8.08 3.87
N ALA A 326 -15.22 -9.14 3.93
CA ALA A 326 -16.11 -9.39 5.05
C ALA A 326 -15.40 -9.51 6.42
N ASP A 327 -14.14 -9.95 6.42
CA ASP A 327 -13.30 -10.04 7.62
C ASP A 327 -12.66 -8.71 8.03
N LEU A 328 -12.80 -7.65 7.22
CA LEU A 328 -12.27 -6.30 7.44
C LEU A 328 -13.36 -5.22 7.52
N ALA A 329 -14.64 -5.58 7.33
CA ALA A 329 -15.73 -4.63 7.36
C ALA A 329 -15.84 -3.94 8.72
N GLY A 330 -15.69 -2.60 8.73
CA GLY A 330 -15.71 -1.78 9.94
C GLY A 330 -14.46 -1.91 10.82
N ASP A 331 -13.38 -2.50 10.30
CA ASP A 331 -12.10 -2.57 11.01
C ASP A 331 -11.38 -1.21 10.93
N PRO A 332 -10.96 -0.60 12.05
CA PRO A 332 -10.26 0.68 12.06
C PRO A 332 -8.93 0.67 11.29
N ALA A 333 -8.36 -0.51 11.05
CA ALA A 333 -7.14 -0.66 10.25
C ALA A 333 -7.40 -0.78 8.74
N TYR A 334 -8.68 -0.78 8.33
CA TYR A 334 -9.12 -0.77 6.93
C TYR A 334 -9.92 0.50 6.65
N PRO A 335 -9.28 1.67 6.54
CA PRO A 335 -9.96 2.95 6.32
C PRO A 335 -10.54 3.01 4.91
N ASP A 336 -11.86 3.09 4.78
CA ASP A 336 -12.61 3.20 3.52
C ASP A 336 -13.49 4.45 3.42
N GLU A 337 -13.56 5.22 4.53
CA GLU A 337 -14.26 6.50 4.60
C GLU A 337 -13.34 7.61 5.15
N PRO A 338 -13.59 8.90 4.84
CA PRO A 338 -12.72 10.00 5.29
C PRO A 338 -12.51 10.05 6.81
N ALA A 339 -13.54 9.73 7.60
CA ALA A 339 -13.50 9.79 9.07
C ALA A 339 -12.61 8.71 9.69
N ASP A 340 -12.31 7.63 8.96
CA ASP A 340 -11.46 6.54 9.46
C ASP A 340 -10.01 6.97 9.62
N PHE A 341 -9.60 7.96 8.80
CA PHE A 341 -8.24 8.50 8.85
C PHE A 341 -7.99 9.41 10.07
N ASP A 342 -9.03 9.86 10.79
CA ASP A 342 -8.88 10.76 11.95
C ASP A 342 -8.09 10.12 13.11
N LYS A 343 -8.05 8.80 13.18
CA LYS A 343 -7.31 8.03 14.21
C LYS A 343 -5.97 7.51 13.70
N LEU A 344 -5.62 7.79 12.46
CA LEU A 344 -4.40 7.30 11.84
C LEU A 344 -3.35 8.42 11.80
N LEU A 345 -2.09 8.01 11.95
CA LEU A 345 -0.95 8.92 11.98
C LEU A 345 -0.33 9.00 10.59
N SER A 346 -0.48 10.14 9.93
CA SER A 346 0.14 10.39 8.63
C SER A 346 1.27 11.41 8.77
N VAL A 347 2.44 11.07 8.28
CA VAL A 347 3.58 12.00 8.15
C VAL A 347 3.63 12.48 6.71
N PRO A 348 3.68 13.81 6.45
CA PRO A 348 3.81 14.32 5.08
C PRO A 348 5.04 13.71 4.37
N THR A 349 4.85 13.20 3.15
CA THR A 349 5.91 12.48 2.43
C THR A 349 7.17 13.30 2.15
N PRO A 350 7.14 14.64 1.97
CA PRO A 350 8.37 15.44 1.92
C PRO A 350 9.22 15.35 3.19
N ILE A 351 8.59 15.27 4.37
CA ILE A 351 9.30 15.06 5.65
C ILE A 351 9.97 13.67 5.66
N LEU A 352 9.24 12.64 5.23
CA LEU A 352 9.83 11.28 5.11
C LEU A 352 11.01 11.28 4.14
N VAL A 353 10.89 11.94 2.98
CA VAL A 353 11.98 12.04 1.99
C VAL A 353 13.23 12.66 2.59
N GLU A 354 13.09 13.65 3.46
CA GLU A 354 14.21 14.37 4.07
C GLU A 354 14.83 13.64 5.26
N HIS A 355 14.01 13.00 6.09
CA HIS A 355 14.41 12.53 7.42
C HIS A 355 14.39 11.01 7.62
N GLU A 356 13.64 10.26 6.82
CA GLU A 356 13.39 8.82 7.06
C GLU A 356 14.68 8.00 7.12
N SER A 357 15.66 8.31 6.27
CA SER A 357 16.96 7.61 6.29
C SER A 357 17.73 7.84 7.60
N ASP A 358 17.65 9.04 8.16
CA ASP A 358 18.29 9.36 9.44
C ASP A 358 17.55 8.69 10.60
N TRP A 359 16.22 8.58 10.49
CA TRP A 359 15.42 7.86 11.49
C TRP A 359 15.73 6.36 11.48
N PHE A 360 15.87 5.76 10.31
CA PHE A 360 16.28 4.35 10.18
C PHE A 360 17.68 4.13 10.77
N ALA A 361 18.64 5.01 10.46
CA ALA A 361 19.97 4.94 11.04
C ALA A 361 19.95 5.07 12.57
N ARG A 362 19.15 6.00 13.11
CA ARG A 362 19.02 6.19 14.55
C ARG A 362 18.33 5.00 15.24
N PHE A 363 17.28 4.46 14.65
CA PHE A 363 16.62 3.24 15.12
C PHE A 363 17.63 2.09 15.21
N ASN A 364 18.38 1.85 14.13
CA ASN A 364 19.40 0.80 14.09
C ASN A 364 20.50 1.02 15.12
N GLU A 365 20.98 2.25 15.30
CA GLU A 365 21.96 2.58 16.35
C GLU A 365 21.44 2.19 17.74
N ILE A 366 20.17 2.51 18.04
CA ILE A 366 19.54 2.17 19.31
C ILE A 366 19.41 0.65 19.45
N MET A 367 18.96 -0.06 18.40
CA MET A 367 18.72 -1.51 18.49
C MET A 367 20.00 -2.33 18.57
N GLN A 368 21.11 -1.89 17.97
CA GLN A 368 22.40 -2.60 17.99
C GLN A 368 23.30 -2.24 19.18
N GLY A 369 23.17 -1.03 19.74
CA GLY A 369 23.95 -0.53 20.89
C GLY A 369 23.44 -1.00 22.21
#